data_40b89aa78652c2b6edb928b563510156
#
_entry.id   40b89aa78652c2b6edb928b563510156
#
_cell.length_a   1.000
_cell.length_b   1.000
_cell.length_c   1.000
_cell.angle_alpha   90.00
_cell.angle_beta   90.00
_cell.angle_gamma   90.00
#
_symmetry.space_group_name_H-M   'P 1'
#
loop_
_entity.id
_entity.type
_entity.pdbx_description
1 polymer ?
#
loop_
_entity_poly.entity_id
_entity_poly.type
_entity_poly.pdbx_seq_one_letter_code
_entity_poly.pdbx_strand_id
1 'polypeptide(L)'
;MKHRIYNKAMYQFDSPEDSLWEATPGNRSAISQKLLGDQISDIAIIGGGYTGLSTAYHLAKKYNITSSVIDAGHIGWGASGRNGGFCSMGGTAESINTLIKKYGLEDVKKYYQCQIEAIELVRKIIIDEDIDINIQGKAEIEVARSSRDHEVLASYARFRQDVLGLKTNIISRDDFAENYFDSTEQFGAISVEPTFGIHPLRYAIGLADAASKKGVKLYTNSEILSWNKTPKGHILKTSQGSILAKNVVFATNGFMPEHLLSSFYSRSLPIISSIITTRPLRQSELDDHNWKTDDPIINSRKLVNYFRMLPDKRFLFGGRGSSAGDMNGARKNYMYLEKIMKKIWPHWKNVEIEYKWHGFVCFTSRLTPSIGRLDNDPSILFGFGYHGNGVNTSTWTGYQLAKIIGECDKSNQYPDDMPNMVRGISEKFPLSSLRRYYLQFMIRMYRLRDSLEMSSK
;
A
#
# COMPACT_ATOMS: atom_id res chain seq x y z
N MET A 1 22.97 4.26 -12.79
CA MET A 1 22.26 3.11 -12.17
C MET A 1 22.80 2.68 -10.78
N LYS A 2 23.61 3.51 -10.09
CA LYS A 2 24.29 3.13 -8.82
C LYS A 2 23.41 3.17 -7.54
N HIS A 3 22.11 3.48 -7.60
CA HIS A 3 21.32 3.77 -6.38
C HIS A 3 20.02 2.97 -6.26
N ARG A 4 19.76 1.98 -7.11
CA ARG A 4 18.60 1.09 -6.95
C ARG A 4 18.94 -0.05 -6.00
N ILE A 5 18.08 -0.28 -4.98
CA ILE A 5 18.31 -1.29 -3.93
C ILE A 5 18.23 -2.72 -4.47
N TYR A 6 17.39 -2.95 -5.48
CA TYR A 6 17.11 -4.27 -6.03
C TYR A 6 17.61 -4.45 -7.47
N ASN A 7 17.47 -5.67 -7.99
CA ASN A 7 17.76 -6.02 -9.37
C ASN A 7 16.94 -5.18 -10.35
N LYS A 8 17.47 -4.97 -11.57
CA LYS A 8 16.80 -4.23 -12.64
C LYS A 8 15.40 -4.78 -12.98
N ALA A 9 15.17 -6.07 -12.79
CA ALA A 9 13.87 -6.72 -13.01
C ALA A 9 12.73 -6.05 -12.23
N MET A 10 13.01 -5.49 -11.03
CA MET A 10 12.02 -4.77 -10.22
C MET A 10 11.64 -3.38 -10.77
N TYR A 11 12.27 -2.93 -11.86
CA TYR A 11 12.14 -1.58 -12.40
C TYR A 11 11.95 -1.59 -13.94
N GLN A 12 11.36 -2.66 -14.47
CA GLN A 12 10.99 -2.80 -15.88
C GLN A 12 9.63 -2.11 -16.12
N PHE A 13 9.63 -0.78 -16.14
CA PHE A 13 8.42 0.04 -16.20
C PHE A 13 7.64 -0.10 -17.52
N ASP A 14 8.26 -0.58 -18.56
CA ASP A 14 7.69 -0.81 -19.90
C ASP A 14 6.88 -2.12 -20.01
N SER A 15 6.96 -2.99 -19.00
CA SER A 15 6.27 -4.27 -18.98
C SER A 15 5.27 -4.34 -17.80
N PRO A 16 4.02 -4.73 -18.01
CA PRO A 16 3.10 -5.03 -16.92
C PRO A 16 3.57 -6.27 -16.16
N GLU A 17 3.17 -6.39 -14.90
CA GLU A 17 3.36 -7.61 -14.12
C GLU A 17 2.31 -8.66 -14.54
N ASP A 18 2.69 -9.94 -14.63
CA ASP A 18 1.75 -11.03 -14.90
C ASP A 18 0.89 -11.32 -13.67
N SER A 19 -0.12 -10.50 -13.45
CA SER A 19 -1.02 -10.54 -12.29
C SER A 19 -2.48 -10.66 -12.70
N LEU A 20 -3.29 -11.19 -11.81
CA LEU A 20 -4.75 -11.18 -12.00
C LEU A 20 -5.28 -9.77 -12.26
N TRP A 21 -4.73 -8.76 -11.58
CA TRP A 21 -5.18 -7.38 -11.74
C TRP A 21 -4.88 -6.82 -13.13
N GLU A 22 -3.76 -7.21 -13.73
CA GLU A 22 -3.39 -6.86 -15.10
C GLU A 22 -4.20 -7.63 -16.14
N ALA A 23 -4.63 -8.84 -15.82
CA ALA A 23 -5.54 -9.64 -16.68
C ALA A 23 -6.99 -9.10 -16.67
N THR A 24 -7.36 -8.33 -15.63
CA THR A 24 -8.75 -7.84 -15.45
C THR A 24 -8.84 -6.32 -15.17
N PRO A 25 -8.09 -5.47 -15.87
CA PRO A 25 -7.83 -4.08 -15.46
C PRO A 25 -8.99 -3.11 -15.68
N GLY A 26 -10.00 -3.49 -16.47
CA GLY A 26 -10.97 -2.53 -16.97
C GLY A 26 -10.46 -1.73 -18.20
N ASN A 27 -11.14 -0.63 -18.54
CA ASN A 27 -10.80 0.16 -19.72
C ASN A 27 -9.65 1.16 -19.43
N ARG A 28 -8.51 0.99 -20.11
CA ARG A 28 -7.30 1.86 -20.00
C ARG A 28 -7.12 2.81 -21.18
N SER A 29 -7.93 2.76 -22.20
CA SER A 29 -7.65 3.38 -23.51
C SER A 29 -7.54 4.91 -23.49
N ALA A 30 -8.14 5.58 -22.49
CA ALA A 30 -8.18 7.04 -22.40
C ALA A 30 -6.95 7.69 -21.71
N ILE A 31 -6.04 6.92 -21.09
CA ILE A 31 -5.06 7.43 -20.12
C ILE A 31 -3.59 7.15 -20.51
N SER A 32 -3.30 6.86 -21.76
CA SER A 32 -1.93 6.54 -22.20
C SER A 32 -1.34 7.62 -23.11
N GLN A 33 -0.69 8.62 -22.51
CA GLN A 33 0.04 9.65 -23.24
C GLN A 33 1.46 9.75 -22.71
N LYS A 34 2.48 9.77 -23.60
CA LYS A 34 3.87 10.05 -23.21
C LYS A 34 4.09 11.56 -23.05
N LEU A 35 5.02 11.92 -22.18
CA LEU A 35 5.51 13.31 -22.10
C LEU A 35 6.42 13.59 -23.29
N LEU A 36 5.89 14.31 -24.27
CA LEU A 36 6.61 14.70 -25.50
C LEU A 36 6.87 16.21 -25.50
N GLY A 37 8.09 16.59 -25.93
CA GLY A 37 8.50 18.00 -26.01
C GLY A 37 8.51 18.68 -24.63
N ASP A 38 8.56 20.01 -24.65
CA ASP A 38 8.61 20.82 -23.44
C ASP A 38 7.20 21.23 -23.00
N GLN A 39 6.88 20.93 -21.74
CA GLN A 39 5.59 21.22 -21.11
C GLN A 39 5.77 22.18 -19.93
N ILE A 40 4.69 22.84 -19.55
CA ILE A 40 4.63 23.70 -18.35
C ILE A 40 3.43 23.25 -17.51
N SER A 41 3.63 23.21 -16.19
CA SER A 41 2.58 22.92 -15.21
C SER A 41 2.82 23.72 -13.94
N ASP A 42 1.78 24.08 -13.20
CA ASP A 42 1.97 24.66 -11.88
C ASP A 42 2.56 23.65 -10.92
N ILE A 43 2.10 22.40 -10.99
CA ILE A 43 2.52 21.30 -10.12
C ILE A 43 2.83 20.07 -10.97
N ALA A 44 4.03 19.53 -10.84
CA ALA A 44 4.44 18.25 -11.40
C ALA A 44 4.40 17.19 -10.30
N ILE A 45 3.67 16.09 -10.51
CA ILE A 45 3.51 14.99 -9.57
C ILE A 45 4.21 13.76 -10.16
N ILE A 46 5.27 13.28 -9.51
CA ILE A 46 6.03 12.11 -9.93
C ILE A 46 5.43 10.87 -9.27
N GLY A 47 4.81 10.01 -10.07
CA GLY A 47 4.16 8.77 -9.65
C GLY A 47 2.65 8.76 -9.86
N GLY A 48 2.17 7.91 -10.76
CA GLY A 48 0.74 7.66 -11.10
C GLY A 48 0.11 6.54 -10.26
N GLY A 49 0.51 6.43 -8.99
CA GLY A 49 -0.15 5.61 -7.97
C GLY A 49 -1.19 6.40 -7.21
N TYR A 50 -1.83 5.78 -6.21
CA TYR A 50 -2.91 6.40 -5.42
C TYR A 50 -2.53 7.76 -4.83
N THR A 51 -1.32 7.92 -4.27
CA THR A 51 -0.90 9.21 -3.69
C THR A 51 -0.89 10.32 -4.74
N GLY A 52 -0.24 10.09 -5.88
CA GLY A 52 -0.13 11.11 -6.92
C GLY A 52 -1.47 11.43 -7.57
N LEU A 53 -2.26 10.39 -7.89
CA LEU A 53 -3.58 10.54 -8.49
C LEU A 53 -4.56 11.25 -7.54
N SER A 54 -4.56 10.88 -6.25
CA SER A 54 -5.38 11.54 -5.23
C SER A 54 -4.96 12.99 -5.01
N THR A 55 -3.64 13.29 -5.02
CA THR A 55 -3.16 14.67 -4.96
C THR A 55 -3.72 15.49 -6.13
N ALA A 56 -3.53 14.99 -7.35
CA ALA A 56 -3.98 15.69 -8.56
C ALA A 56 -5.50 15.87 -8.60
N TYR A 57 -6.26 14.81 -8.25
CA TYR A 57 -7.71 14.83 -8.19
C TYR A 57 -8.24 15.90 -7.22
N HIS A 58 -7.69 15.93 -5.99
CA HIS A 58 -8.15 16.88 -4.99
C HIS A 58 -7.69 18.32 -5.26
N LEU A 59 -6.51 18.52 -5.86
CA LEU A 59 -6.07 19.83 -6.33
C LEU A 59 -7.06 20.41 -7.35
N ALA A 60 -7.45 19.60 -8.33
CA ALA A 60 -8.41 20.03 -9.35
C ALA A 60 -9.82 20.20 -8.78
N LYS A 61 -10.33 19.21 -8.00
CA LYS A 61 -11.71 19.20 -7.49
C LYS A 61 -11.98 20.31 -6.46
N LYS A 62 -11.03 20.53 -5.53
CA LYS A 62 -11.24 21.39 -4.36
C LYS A 62 -10.64 22.78 -4.52
N TYR A 63 -9.51 22.90 -5.21
CA TYR A 63 -8.74 24.14 -5.27
C TYR A 63 -8.65 24.74 -6.68
N ASN A 64 -9.20 24.07 -7.68
CA ASN A 64 -9.10 24.49 -9.09
C ASN A 64 -7.63 24.71 -9.54
N ILE A 65 -6.71 23.91 -9.01
CA ILE A 65 -5.28 23.97 -9.33
C ILE A 65 -4.96 22.89 -10.35
N THR A 66 -4.38 23.29 -11.48
CA THR A 66 -3.95 22.38 -12.53
C THR A 66 -2.65 21.67 -12.15
N SER A 67 -2.54 20.38 -12.48
CA SER A 67 -1.35 19.58 -12.24
C SER A 67 -1.09 18.60 -13.37
N SER A 68 0.14 18.10 -13.42
CA SER A 68 0.55 17.03 -14.35
C SER A 68 1.11 15.87 -13.56
N VAL A 69 0.57 14.68 -13.75
CA VAL A 69 1.09 13.43 -13.17
C VAL A 69 2.00 12.76 -14.20
N ILE A 70 3.21 12.39 -13.80
CA ILE A 70 4.20 11.73 -14.64
C ILE A 70 4.57 10.39 -14.02
N ASP A 71 4.30 9.28 -14.71
CA ASP A 71 4.66 7.94 -14.28
C ASP A 71 5.67 7.28 -15.22
N ALA A 72 6.59 6.53 -14.66
CA ALA A 72 7.59 5.77 -15.40
C ALA A 72 6.98 4.60 -16.19
N GLY A 73 5.90 4.01 -15.69
CA GLY A 73 5.11 2.98 -16.32
C GLY A 73 3.70 3.45 -16.70
N HIS A 74 2.75 2.51 -16.76
CA HIS A 74 1.34 2.84 -16.89
C HIS A 74 0.73 3.22 -15.52
N ILE A 75 -0.47 3.80 -15.51
CA ILE A 75 -1.19 4.12 -14.28
C ILE A 75 -1.33 2.88 -13.39
N GLY A 76 -0.94 3.02 -12.12
CA GLY A 76 -0.99 1.92 -11.16
C GLY A 76 0.07 0.84 -11.35
N TRP A 77 1.05 1.01 -12.25
CA TRP A 77 2.12 0.02 -12.49
C TRP A 77 2.85 -0.42 -11.21
N GLY A 78 3.02 0.47 -10.26
CA GLY A 78 3.67 0.20 -8.98
C GLY A 78 2.79 -0.55 -7.99
N ALA A 79 2.99 -0.29 -6.69
CA ALA A 79 2.26 -0.94 -5.59
C ALA A 79 0.73 -0.75 -5.67
N SER A 80 0.24 0.32 -6.26
CA SER A 80 -1.18 0.63 -6.38
C SER A 80 -1.96 -0.38 -7.24
N GLY A 81 -1.34 -0.96 -8.27
CA GLY A 81 -1.97 -1.99 -9.08
C GLY A 81 -1.53 -3.42 -8.72
N ARG A 82 -0.70 -3.61 -7.69
CA ARG A 82 -0.14 -4.93 -7.34
C ARG A 82 -0.50 -5.42 -5.93
N ASN A 83 -1.16 -4.58 -5.11
CA ASN A 83 -1.51 -4.93 -3.73
C ASN A 83 -2.69 -5.91 -3.64
N GLY A 84 -2.98 -6.41 -2.44
CA GLY A 84 -4.07 -7.36 -2.19
C GLY A 84 -5.47 -6.75 -2.23
N GLY A 85 -5.59 -5.43 -2.38
CA GLY A 85 -6.88 -4.72 -2.41
C GLY A 85 -7.51 -4.54 -1.03
N PHE A 86 -6.72 -4.46 0.03
CA PHE A 86 -7.20 -4.23 1.41
C PHE A 86 -7.29 -2.72 1.68
N CYS A 87 -8.48 -2.22 1.89
CA CYS A 87 -8.74 -0.87 2.39
C CYS A 87 -9.07 -0.99 3.88
N SER A 88 -8.04 -0.97 4.74
CA SER A 88 -8.17 -1.35 6.14
C SER A 88 -7.39 -0.42 7.07
N MET A 89 -7.60 -0.57 8.39
CA MET A 89 -6.89 0.18 9.41
C MET A 89 -5.40 -0.15 9.45
N GLY A 90 -4.54 0.84 9.68
CA GLY A 90 -3.11 0.60 9.84
C GLY A 90 -2.22 1.73 9.37
N GLY A 91 -1.26 1.45 8.46
CA GLY A 91 -0.32 2.45 7.94
C GLY A 91 0.87 2.74 8.84
N THR A 92 1.01 2.02 9.96
CA THR A 92 2.20 2.00 10.80
C THR A 92 2.74 0.58 10.96
N ALA A 93 4.02 0.45 11.29
CA ALA A 93 4.64 -0.84 11.60
C ALA A 93 5.19 -0.88 13.06
N GLU A 94 4.84 0.11 13.85
CA GLU A 94 5.22 0.23 15.25
C GLU A 94 4.05 -0.18 16.17
N SER A 95 4.36 -0.65 17.37
CA SER A 95 3.34 -0.96 18.37
C SER A 95 2.61 0.30 18.85
N ILE A 96 1.33 0.20 19.14
CA ILE A 96 0.53 1.34 19.65
C ILE A 96 1.15 1.92 20.93
N ASN A 97 1.63 1.06 21.84
CA ASN A 97 2.27 1.52 23.09
C ASN A 97 3.53 2.35 22.82
N THR A 98 4.35 1.96 21.85
CA THR A 98 5.52 2.75 21.43
C THR A 98 5.09 4.06 20.77
N LEU A 99 4.05 4.05 19.95
CA LEU A 99 3.52 5.27 19.34
C LEU A 99 3.00 6.25 20.40
N ILE A 100 2.23 5.76 21.39
CA ILE A 100 1.73 6.58 22.51
C ILE A 100 2.90 7.18 23.31
N LYS A 101 3.91 6.37 23.61
CA LYS A 101 5.11 6.86 24.33
C LYS A 101 5.84 7.96 23.54
N LYS A 102 5.87 7.86 22.21
CA LYS A 102 6.66 8.77 21.34
C LYS A 102 5.89 10.04 20.97
N TYR A 103 4.58 9.94 20.73
CA TYR A 103 3.77 11.02 20.16
C TYR A 103 2.62 11.48 21.07
N GLY A 104 2.38 10.77 22.18
CA GLY A 104 1.23 11.01 23.06
C GLY A 104 -0.05 10.30 22.59
N LEU A 105 -0.95 10.05 23.54
CA LEU A 105 -2.20 9.33 23.29
C LEU A 105 -3.11 10.07 22.30
N GLU A 106 -3.23 11.39 22.43
CA GLU A 106 -4.12 12.18 21.59
C GLU A 106 -3.67 12.22 20.11
N ASP A 107 -2.37 12.28 19.84
CA ASP A 107 -1.86 12.20 18.45
C ASP A 107 -2.12 10.82 17.84
N VAL A 108 -2.00 9.75 18.64
CA VAL A 108 -2.31 8.38 18.21
C VAL A 108 -3.81 8.21 17.95
N LYS A 109 -4.69 8.70 18.83
CA LYS A 109 -6.14 8.71 18.59
C LYS A 109 -6.49 9.45 17.30
N LYS A 110 -5.92 10.64 17.12
CA LYS A 110 -6.08 11.44 15.90
C LYS A 110 -5.66 10.67 14.66
N TYR A 111 -4.54 9.94 14.72
CA TYR A 111 -4.08 9.11 13.61
C TYR A 111 -5.07 8.00 13.27
N TYR A 112 -5.60 7.26 14.25
CA TYR A 112 -6.58 6.21 13.99
C TYR A 112 -7.90 6.77 13.47
N GLN A 113 -8.33 7.95 13.93
CA GLN A 113 -9.47 8.65 13.35
C GLN A 113 -9.22 9.00 11.88
N CYS A 114 -8.03 9.51 11.53
CA CYS A 114 -7.65 9.73 10.14
C CYS A 114 -7.63 8.45 9.30
N GLN A 115 -7.37 7.27 9.90
CA GLN A 115 -7.46 6.00 9.15
C GLN A 115 -8.92 5.65 8.83
N ILE A 116 -9.87 5.88 9.74
CA ILE A 116 -11.31 5.73 9.47
C ILE A 116 -11.71 6.67 8.33
N GLU A 117 -11.36 7.93 8.44
CA GLU A 117 -11.65 8.96 7.40
C GLU A 117 -11.01 8.60 6.06
N ALA A 118 -9.81 8.02 6.07
CA ALA A 118 -9.13 7.57 4.86
C ALA A 118 -9.87 6.41 4.17
N ILE A 119 -10.43 5.48 4.94
CA ILE A 119 -11.24 4.37 4.41
C ILE A 119 -12.54 4.91 3.80
N GLU A 120 -13.22 5.81 4.50
CA GLU A 120 -14.44 6.45 4.01
C GLU A 120 -14.16 7.38 2.81
N LEU A 121 -12.99 8.03 2.75
CA LEU A 121 -12.56 8.81 1.58
C LEU A 121 -12.46 7.94 0.33
N VAL A 122 -11.86 6.74 0.44
CA VAL A 122 -11.81 5.79 -0.68
C VAL A 122 -13.21 5.38 -1.12
N ARG A 123 -14.08 5.02 -0.17
CA ARG A 123 -15.48 4.66 -0.44
C ARG A 123 -16.22 5.80 -1.15
N LYS A 124 -16.06 7.01 -0.63
CA LYS A 124 -16.68 8.21 -1.20
C LYS A 124 -16.21 8.49 -2.63
N ILE A 125 -14.90 8.37 -2.91
CA ILE A 125 -14.38 8.55 -4.27
C ILE A 125 -14.95 7.50 -5.23
N ILE A 126 -15.04 6.23 -4.79
CA ILE A 126 -15.62 5.14 -5.59
C ILE A 126 -17.06 5.49 -5.99
N ILE A 127 -17.86 5.97 -5.05
CA ILE A 127 -19.28 6.32 -5.27
C ILE A 127 -19.40 7.61 -6.09
N ASP A 128 -18.72 8.68 -5.69
CA ASP A 128 -18.84 10.00 -6.33
C ASP A 128 -18.41 10.01 -7.80
N GLU A 129 -17.41 9.19 -8.15
CA GLU A 129 -16.83 9.13 -9.49
C GLU A 129 -17.26 7.88 -10.28
N ASP A 130 -18.25 7.12 -9.76
CA ASP A 130 -18.83 5.91 -10.36
C ASP A 130 -17.75 4.92 -10.83
N ILE A 131 -16.81 4.61 -9.96
CA ILE A 131 -15.72 3.70 -10.29
C ILE A 131 -16.21 2.26 -10.24
N ASP A 132 -16.14 1.55 -11.40
CA ASP A 132 -16.57 0.16 -11.54
C ASP A 132 -15.66 -0.82 -10.76
N ILE A 133 -15.93 -0.95 -9.48
CA ILE A 133 -15.30 -1.93 -8.59
C ILE A 133 -16.29 -2.50 -7.57
N ASN A 134 -16.21 -3.81 -7.40
CA ASN A 134 -16.95 -4.48 -6.33
C ASN A 134 -16.25 -4.28 -5.00
N ILE A 135 -16.95 -3.64 -4.05
CA ILE A 135 -16.52 -3.56 -2.65
C ILE A 135 -16.94 -4.87 -1.96
N GLN A 136 -16.00 -5.53 -1.28
CA GLN A 136 -16.23 -6.80 -0.57
C GLN A 136 -15.95 -6.66 0.93
N GLY A 137 -16.78 -7.27 1.74
CA GLY A 137 -16.64 -7.30 3.20
C GLY A 137 -16.91 -5.96 3.87
N LYS A 138 -16.80 -5.96 5.19
CA LYS A 138 -17.05 -4.80 6.06
C LYS A 138 -16.03 -4.65 7.19
N ALA A 139 -15.26 -5.71 7.46
CA ALA A 139 -14.28 -5.78 8.54
C ALA A 139 -12.96 -6.38 8.07
N GLU A 140 -11.86 -6.04 8.73
CA GLU A 140 -10.63 -6.84 8.66
C GLU A 140 -10.68 -7.90 9.75
N ILE A 141 -10.48 -9.14 9.35
CA ILE A 141 -10.43 -10.28 10.27
C ILE A 141 -8.97 -10.62 10.55
N GLU A 142 -8.58 -10.60 11.82
CA GLU A 142 -7.24 -11.03 12.26
C GLU A 142 -7.35 -12.39 12.96
N VAL A 143 -6.91 -13.47 12.26
CA VAL A 143 -7.05 -14.86 12.71
C VAL A 143 -5.88 -15.27 13.58
N ALA A 144 -6.18 -15.82 14.75
CA ALA A 144 -5.21 -16.39 15.67
C ALA A 144 -4.75 -17.78 15.23
N ARG A 145 -3.42 -18.04 15.23
CA ARG A 145 -2.82 -19.34 14.90
C ARG A 145 -2.71 -20.28 16.10
N SER A 146 -2.95 -19.78 17.31
CA SER A 146 -2.91 -20.52 18.56
C SER A 146 -3.85 -19.89 19.58
N SER A 147 -4.23 -20.66 20.62
CA SER A 147 -5.01 -20.12 21.74
C SER A 147 -4.30 -18.93 22.39
N ARG A 148 -2.98 -18.99 22.54
CA ARG A 148 -2.18 -17.86 23.05
C ARG A 148 -2.27 -16.63 22.16
N ASP A 149 -2.18 -16.79 20.84
CA ASP A 149 -2.36 -15.67 19.91
C ASP A 149 -3.76 -15.07 20.04
N HIS A 150 -4.79 -15.90 20.22
CA HIS A 150 -6.16 -15.42 20.42
C HIS A 150 -6.31 -14.55 21.68
N GLU A 151 -5.72 -14.97 22.80
CA GLU A 151 -5.70 -14.16 24.03
C GLU A 151 -5.02 -12.80 23.82
N VAL A 152 -3.89 -12.79 23.12
CA VAL A 152 -3.16 -11.55 22.76
C VAL A 152 -4.03 -10.66 21.87
N LEU A 153 -4.63 -11.21 20.81
CA LEU A 153 -5.51 -10.47 19.92
C LEU A 153 -6.74 -9.93 20.65
N ALA A 154 -7.36 -10.73 21.53
CA ALA A 154 -8.51 -10.31 22.33
C ALA A 154 -8.15 -9.14 23.26
N SER A 155 -7.00 -9.19 23.93
CA SER A 155 -6.52 -8.08 24.74
C SER A 155 -6.29 -6.82 23.90
N TYR A 156 -5.74 -6.97 22.70
CA TYR A 156 -5.48 -5.88 21.78
C TYR A 156 -6.77 -5.27 21.21
N ALA A 157 -7.77 -6.10 20.94
CA ALA A 157 -9.09 -5.64 20.51
C ALA A 157 -9.78 -4.78 21.58
N ARG A 158 -9.76 -5.23 22.84
CA ARG A 158 -10.30 -4.43 23.98
C ARG A 158 -9.59 -3.08 24.08
N PHE A 159 -8.25 -3.09 24.03
CA PHE A 159 -7.48 -1.84 24.06
C PHE A 159 -7.87 -0.90 22.91
N ARG A 160 -7.98 -1.42 21.67
CA ARG A 160 -8.41 -0.64 20.49
C ARG A 160 -9.81 -0.05 20.73
N GLN A 161 -10.73 -0.81 21.28
CA GLN A 161 -12.10 -0.36 21.56
C GLN A 161 -12.13 0.69 22.68
N ASP A 162 -11.53 0.40 23.83
CA ASP A 162 -11.65 1.22 25.04
C ASP A 162 -10.84 2.52 24.94
N VAL A 163 -9.67 2.47 24.30
CA VAL A 163 -8.72 3.57 24.25
C VAL A 163 -8.80 4.37 22.95
N LEU A 164 -8.99 3.69 21.82
CA LEU A 164 -8.99 4.33 20.50
C LEU A 164 -10.39 4.50 19.91
N GLY A 165 -11.44 3.95 20.57
CA GLY A 165 -12.81 4.04 20.08
C GLY A 165 -13.08 3.25 18.80
N LEU A 166 -12.24 2.25 18.46
CA LEU A 166 -12.41 1.47 17.24
C LEU A 166 -13.47 0.39 17.44
N LYS A 167 -14.31 0.16 16.45
CA LYS A 167 -15.29 -0.92 16.46
C LYS A 167 -14.58 -2.26 16.24
N THR A 168 -14.48 -3.07 17.30
CA THR A 168 -13.83 -4.37 17.29
C THR A 168 -14.75 -5.42 17.90
N ASN A 169 -14.65 -6.69 17.42
CA ASN A 169 -15.30 -7.82 18.06
C ASN A 169 -14.29 -8.93 18.28
N ILE A 170 -14.47 -9.70 19.36
CA ILE A 170 -13.69 -10.90 19.64
C ILE A 170 -14.56 -12.10 19.24
N ILE A 171 -14.01 -12.99 18.43
CA ILE A 171 -14.72 -14.13 17.84
C ILE A 171 -14.07 -15.39 18.37
N SER A 172 -14.86 -16.25 19.02
CA SER A 172 -14.37 -17.53 19.54
C SER A 172 -13.96 -18.48 18.41
N ARG A 173 -13.26 -19.57 18.74
CA ARG A 173 -12.84 -20.56 17.75
C ARG A 173 -14.04 -21.22 17.06
N ASP A 174 -15.06 -21.58 17.86
CA ASP A 174 -16.24 -22.28 17.35
C ASP A 174 -17.12 -21.35 16.52
N ASP A 175 -17.41 -20.14 16.99
CA ASP A 175 -18.13 -19.12 16.22
C ASP A 175 -17.42 -18.78 14.91
N PHE A 176 -16.08 -18.77 14.93
CA PHE A 176 -15.31 -18.50 13.73
C PHE A 176 -15.43 -19.64 12.71
N ALA A 177 -15.27 -20.91 13.15
CA ALA A 177 -15.42 -22.08 12.30
C ALA A 177 -16.82 -22.18 11.69
N GLU A 178 -17.84 -21.83 12.47
CA GLU A 178 -19.24 -21.85 12.03
C GLU A 178 -19.56 -20.75 11.00
N ASN A 179 -19.08 -19.51 11.21
CA ASN A 179 -19.57 -18.34 10.49
C ASN A 179 -18.59 -17.76 9.44
N TYR A 180 -17.31 -18.18 9.43
CA TYR A 180 -16.29 -17.65 8.51
C TYR A 180 -15.64 -18.74 7.66
N PHE A 181 -14.82 -19.59 8.26
CA PHE A 181 -14.20 -20.75 7.60
C PHE A 181 -13.51 -21.65 8.64
N ASP A 182 -13.22 -22.89 8.23
CA ASP A 182 -12.38 -23.80 8.99
C ASP A 182 -11.01 -24.01 8.33
N SER A 183 -9.99 -24.17 9.17
CA SER A 183 -8.62 -24.44 8.73
C SER A 183 -7.75 -25.01 9.85
N THR A 184 -6.57 -25.52 9.49
CA THR A 184 -5.64 -26.10 10.50
C THR A 184 -4.97 -25.04 11.39
N GLU A 185 -5.06 -23.77 11.05
CA GLU A 185 -4.44 -22.66 11.79
C GLU A 185 -5.49 -21.58 12.16
N GLN A 186 -6.65 -22.00 12.66
CA GLN A 186 -7.73 -21.15 13.14
C GLN A 186 -8.03 -21.47 14.62
N PHE A 187 -7.83 -20.48 15.50
CA PHE A 187 -8.07 -20.56 16.97
C PHE A 187 -8.90 -19.39 17.47
N GLY A 188 -9.83 -18.91 16.65
CA GLY A 188 -10.60 -17.70 16.86
C GLY A 188 -9.94 -16.49 16.18
N ALA A 189 -10.58 -15.35 16.31
CA ALA A 189 -10.17 -14.13 15.61
C ALA A 189 -10.61 -12.87 16.35
N ILE A 190 -10.19 -11.73 15.84
CA ILE A 190 -10.84 -10.44 16.07
C ILE A 190 -11.27 -9.84 14.73
N SER A 191 -12.31 -9.01 14.75
CA SER A 191 -12.69 -8.18 13.62
C SER A 191 -12.54 -6.71 13.93
N VAL A 192 -12.16 -5.90 12.92
CA VAL A 192 -11.98 -4.44 13.03
C VAL A 192 -12.71 -3.76 11.89
N GLU A 193 -13.66 -2.88 12.21
CA GLU A 193 -14.41 -2.06 11.26
C GLU A 193 -13.99 -0.56 11.35
N PRO A 194 -14.12 0.23 10.25
CA PRO A 194 -14.52 -0.20 8.90
C PRO A 194 -13.34 -0.80 8.13
N THR A 195 -13.63 -1.73 7.24
CA THR A 195 -12.66 -2.27 6.29
C THR A 195 -13.41 -2.85 5.08
N PHE A 196 -12.79 -2.87 3.92
CA PHE A 196 -13.32 -3.57 2.75
C PHE A 196 -12.22 -3.96 1.76
N GLY A 197 -12.54 -4.94 0.91
CA GLY A 197 -11.70 -5.37 -0.20
C GLY A 197 -12.11 -4.68 -1.51
N ILE A 198 -11.13 -4.39 -2.37
CA ILE A 198 -11.37 -3.80 -3.71
C ILE A 198 -10.50 -4.48 -4.78
N HIS A 199 -10.80 -4.19 -6.05
CA HIS A 199 -9.90 -4.44 -7.16
C HIS A 199 -8.90 -3.26 -7.28
N PRO A 200 -7.63 -3.42 -6.86
CA PRO A 200 -6.73 -2.27 -6.66
C PRO A 200 -6.39 -1.52 -7.96
N LEU A 201 -6.17 -2.26 -9.06
CA LEU A 201 -5.82 -1.62 -10.33
C LEU A 201 -7.00 -0.85 -10.94
N ARG A 202 -8.23 -1.38 -10.84
CA ARG A 202 -9.44 -0.65 -11.28
C ARG A 202 -9.65 0.64 -10.48
N TYR A 203 -9.36 0.61 -9.17
CA TYR A 203 -9.39 1.83 -8.37
C TYR A 203 -8.36 2.87 -8.84
N ALA A 204 -7.13 2.46 -9.16
CA ALA A 204 -6.11 3.37 -9.70
C ALA A 204 -6.55 3.99 -11.04
N ILE A 205 -7.09 3.17 -11.95
CA ILE A 205 -7.58 3.61 -13.26
C ILE A 205 -8.77 4.55 -13.11
N GLY A 206 -9.77 4.20 -12.30
CA GLY A 206 -10.93 5.05 -12.05
C GLY A 206 -10.57 6.39 -11.41
N LEU A 207 -9.63 6.41 -10.47
CA LEU A 207 -9.13 7.64 -9.87
C LEU A 207 -8.36 8.51 -10.90
N ALA A 208 -7.61 7.89 -11.80
CA ALA A 208 -6.93 8.59 -12.89
C ALA A 208 -7.93 9.19 -13.89
N ASP A 209 -8.96 8.45 -14.25
CA ASP A 209 -10.07 8.92 -15.08
C ASP A 209 -10.79 10.13 -14.44
N ALA A 210 -11.12 10.02 -13.16
CA ALA A 210 -11.73 11.10 -12.39
C ALA A 210 -10.85 12.37 -12.37
N ALA A 211 -9.55 12.22 -12.19
CA ALA A 211 -8.59 13.32 -12.26
C ALA A 211 -8.50 13.93 -13.67
N SER A 212 -8.45 13.09 -14.70
CA SER A 212 -8.38 13.51 -16.10
C SER A 212 -9.63 14.31 -16.54
N LYS A 213 -10.83 13.86 -16.14
CA LYS A 213 -12.08 14.57 -16.37
C LYS A 213 -12.10 15.98 -15.75
N LYS A 214 -11.24 16.24 -14.76
CA LYS A 214 -11.07 17.56 -14.11
C LYS A 214 -9.88 18.35 -14.67
N GLY A 215 -9.33 17.95 -15.82
CA GLY A 215 -8.28 18.67 -16.54
C GLY A 215 -6.85 18.32 -16.10
N VAL A 216 -6.65 17.31 -15.24
CA VAL A 216 -5.31 16.82 -14.90
C VAL A 216 -4.66 16.18 -16.12
N LYS A 217 -3.43 16.55 -16.41
CA LYS A 217 -2.63 15.90 -17.48
C LYS A 217 -1.94 14.66 -16.93
N LEU A 218 -2.12 13.52 -17.59
CA LEU A 218 -1.54 12.24 -17.19
C LEU A 218 -0.51 11.79 -18.24
N TYR A 219 0.75 11.66 -17.84
CA TYR A 219 1.84 11.18 -18.68
C TYR A 219 2.33 9.83 -18.16
N THR A 220 2.19 8.79 -19.00
CA THR A 220 2.63 7.42 -18.72
C THR A 220 3.88 7.08 -19.53
N ASN A 221 4.59 5.99 -19.15
CA ASN A 221 5.82 5.56 -19.80
C ASN A 221 6.83 6.72 -19.98
N SER A 222 6.95 7.54 -18.92
CA SER A 222 7.69 8.81 -18.92
C SER A 222 8.56 8.93 -17.68
N GLU A 223 9.54 8.01 -17.51
CA GLU A 223 10.46 8.02 -16.37
C GLU A 223 11.23 9.34 -16.29
N ILE A 224 11.23 10.00 -15.13
CA ILE A 224 12.07 11.17 -14.88
C ILE A 224 13.51 10.72 -14.68
N LEU A 225 14.39 11.13 -15.61
CA LEU A 225 15.80 10.75 -15.67
C LEU A 225 16.72 11.77 -15.03
N SER A 226 16.33 13.04 -15.05
CA SER A 226 17.08 14.12 -14.41
C SER A 226 16.16 15.24 -13.92
N TRP A 227 16.66 15.98 -12.93
CA TRP A 227 15.98 17.09 -12.31
C TRP A 227 16.94 18.23 -12.03
N ASN A 228 16.53 19.46 -12.38
CA ASN A 228 17.27 20.68 -12.09
C ASN A 228 16.33 21.75 -11.53
N LYS A 229 16.77 22.45 -10.48
CA LYS A 229 16.10 23.65 -9.97
C LYS A 229 16.65 24.89 -10.69
N THR A 230 15.76 25.76 -11.12
CA THR A 230 16.07 27.03 -11.77
C THR A 230 15.32 28.17 -11.06
N PRO A 231 15.63 29.46 -11.33
CA PRO A 231 14.85 30.57 -10.85
C PRO A 231 13.36 30.56 -11.27
N LYS A 232 13.06 29.88 -12.40
CA LYS A 232 11.67 29.74 -12.92
C LYS A 232 10.91 28.53 -12.34
N GLY A 233 11.57 27.66 -11.56
CA GLY A 233 11.00 26.44 -11.01
C GLY A 233 11.87 25.21 -11.28
N HIS A 234 11.25 24.04 -11.23
CA HIS A 234 11.89 22.73 -11.40
C HIS A 234 11.73 22.23 -12.83
N ILE A 235 12.81 21.85 -13.47
CA ILE A 235 12.82 21.19 -14.78
C ILE A 235 13.02 19.70 -14.57
N LEU A 236 12.02 18.91 -14.91
CA LEU A 236 12.04 17.44 -14.86
C LEU A 236 12.17 16.92 -16.30
N LYS A 237 13.18 16.09 -16.59
CA LYS A 237 13.44 15.58 -17.95
C LYS A 237 13.18 14.07 -18.02
N THR A 238 12.50 13.68 -19.09
CA THR A 238 12.34 12.28 -19.52
C THR A 238 13.25 12.01 -20.74
N SER A 239 13.11 10.84 -21.36
CA SER A 239 13.81 10.54 -22.61
C SER A 239 13.26 11.30 -23.83
N GLN A 240 12.02 11.80 -23.79
CA GLN A 240 11.32 12.36 -24.95
C GLN A 240 10.77 13.78 -24.74
N GLY A 241 10.86 14.30 -23.53
CA GLY A 241 10.36 15.62 -23.22
C GLY A 241 10.79 16.13 -21.84
N SER A 242 10.37 17.33 -21.51
CA SER A 242 10.60 17.94 -20.20
C SER A 242 9.35 18.64 -19.68
N ILE A 243 9.29 18.85 -18.36
CA ILE A 243 8.25 19.67 -17.74
C ILE A 243 8.88 20.67 -16.78
N LEU A 244 8.51 21.95 -16.94
CA LEU A 244 8.81 23.03 -16.00
C LEU A 244 7.64 23.18 -15.02
N ALA A 245 7.91 23.07 -13.71
CA ALA A 245 6.89 23.20 -12.69
C ALA A 245 7.35 24.09 -11.53
N LYS A 246 6.42 24.85 -10.92
CA LYS A 246 6.70 25.66 -9.73
C LYS A 246 6.88 24.82 -8.49
N ASN A 247 6.07 23.77 -8.35
CA ASN A 247 6.14 22.79 -7.26
C ASN A 247 6.25 21.36 -7.80
N VAL A 248 6.91 20.49 -7.04
CA VAL A 248 7.07 19.07 -7.37
C VAL A 248 6.59 18.22 -6.21
N VAL A 249 5.76 17.22 -6.50
CA VAL A 249 5.30 16.21 -5.54
C VAL A 249 5.96 14.87 -5.85
N PHE A 250 6.71 14.31 -4.90
CA PHE A 250 7.24 12.96 -4.96
C PHE A 250 6.24 11.97 -4.36
N ALA A 251 5.54 11.23 -5.21
CA ALA A 251 4.52 10.23 -4.87
C ALA A 251 4.93 8.80 -5.28
N THR A 252 6.23 8.52 -5.33
CA THR A 252 6.82 7.28 -5.88
C THR A 252 6.95 6.16 -4.86
N ASN A 253 6.66 6.43 -3.58
CA ASN A 253 6.68 5.46 -2.48
C ASN A 253 7.93 4.55 -2.50
N GLY A 254 7.80 3.22 -2.69
CA GLY A 254 8.93 2.26 -2.73
C GLY A 254 9.85 2.40 -3.96
N PHE A 255 9.46 3.20 -4.94
CA PHE A 255 10.26 3.50 -6.14
C PHE A 255 10.96 4.87 -6.07
N MET A 256 11.22 5.36 -4.85
CA MET A 256 11.85 6.67 -4.62
C MET A 256 13.14 6.83 -5.45
N PRO A 257 13.22 7.87 -6.31
CA PRO A 257 14.38 8.09 -7.16
C PRO A 257 15.49 8.79 -6.38
N GLU A 258 16.14 8.07 -5.46
CA GLU A 258 17.18 8.58 -4.55
C GLU A 258 18.37 9.28 -5.26
N HIS A 259 18.55 8.99 -6.54
CA HIS A 259 19.60 9.61 -7.36
C HIS A 259 19.24 11.01 -7.87
N LEU A 260 17.95 11.36 -7.91
CA LEU A 260 17.50 12.68 -8.35
C LEU A 260 17.64 13.74 -7.25
N LEU A 261 17.43 13.33 -5.98
CA LEU A 261 17.45 14.27 -4.86
C LEU A 261 18.03 13.62 -3.61
N SER A 262 19.17 14.16 -3.15
CA SER A 262 19.90 13.63 -1.97
C SER A 262 19.10 13.68 -0.67
N SER A 263 18.08 14.56 -0.59
CA SER A 263 17.17 14.63 0.56
C SER A 263 16.37 13.33 0.76
N PHE A 264 16.15 12.53 -0.29
CA PHE A 264 15.45 11.25 -0.20
C PHE A 264 16.37 10.04 -0.01
N TYR A 265 17.69 10.24 -0.09
CA TYR A 265 18.64 9.15 0.04
C TYR A 265 18.49 8.42 1.39
N SER A 266 18.25 7.10 1.30
CA SER A 266 18.13 6.20 2.46
C SER A 266 16.97 6.49 3.43
N ARG A 267 15.90 7.15 2.99
CA ARG A 267 14.74 7.43 3.84
C ARG A 267 13.60 6.43 3.63
N SER A 268 13.73 5.58 2.62
CA SER A 268 12.78 4.50 2.33
C SER A 268 13.48 3.14 2.28
N LEU A 269 12.77 2.11 2.71
CA LEU A 269 13.18 0.71 2.59
C LEU A 269 12.03 -0.08 1.94
N PRO A 270 12.07 -0.28 0.62
CA PRO A 270 11.10 -1.15 -0.04
C PRO A 270 11.36 -2.61 0.32
N ILE A 271 10.29 -3.33 0.67
CA ILE A 271 10.28 -4.76 0.99
C ILE A 271 9.41 -5.45 -0.05
N ILE A 272 9.85 -6.60 -0.56
CA ILE A 272 9.09 -7.36 -1.54
C ILE A 272 7.99 -8.15 -0.84
N SER A 273 6.74 -7.94 -1.26
CA SER A 273 5.59 -8.76 -0.93
C SER A 273 5.14 -9.51 -2.19
N SER A 274 4.76 -10.76 -2.04
CA SER A 274 4.31 -11.62 -3.14
C SER A 274 2.88 -12.05 -2.92
N ILE A 275 2.16 -12.26 -4.01
CA ILE A 275 0.78 -12.75 -4.01
C ILE A 275 0.69 -13.93 -4.98
N ILE A 276 -0.10 -14.90 -4.61
CA ILE A 276 -0.58 -15.99 -5.46
C ILE A 276 -2.10 -15.98 -5.48
N THR A 277 -2.72 -16.36 -6.60
CA THR A 277 -4.15 -16.60 -6.68
C THR A 277 -4.43 -17.96 -7.30
N THR A 278 -5.43 -18.64 -6.77
CA THR A 278 -5.91 -19.89 -7.34
C THR A 278 -6.72 -19.62 -8.61
N ARG A 279 -7.00 -20.67 -9.41
CA ARG A 279 -8.17 -20.67 -10.28
C ARG A 279 -9.44 -20.44 -9.45
N PRO A 280 -10.60 -20.13 -10.07
CA PRO A 280 -11.87 -20.12 -9.34
C PRO A 280 -12.09 -21.47 -8.63
N LEU A 281 -12.43 -21.41 -7.34
CA LEU A 281 -12.74 -22.58 -6.53
C LEU A 281 -14.15 -23.09 -6.85
N ARG A 282 -14.32 -24.42 -6.87
CA ARG A 282 -15.62 -25.08 -7.00
C ARG A 282 -16.37 -24.94 -5.66
N GLN A 283 -17.69 -25.05 -5.69
CA GLN A 283 -18.49 -24.98 -4.48
C GLN A 283 -18.09 -26.07 -3.46
N SER A 284 -17.84 -27.29 -3.91
CA SER A 284 -17.35 -28.37 -3.03
C SER A 284 -16.01 -28.04 -2.34
N GLU A 285 -15.11 -27.33 -3.02
CA GLU A 285 -13.84 -26.91 -2.42
C GLU A 285 -14.03 -25.81 -1.37
N LEU A 286 -15.03 -24.94 -1.50
CA LEU A 286 -15.42 -23.98 -0.48
C LEU A 286 -16.11 -24.68 0.69
N ASP A 287 -16.97 -25.64 0.42
CA ASP A 287 -17.71 -26.42 1.44
C ASP A 287 -16.75 -27.26 2.28
N ASP A 288 -15.67 -27.81 1.70
CA ASP A 288 -14.62 -28.57 2.40
C ASP A 288 -13.98 -27.79 3.56
N HIS A 289 -14.05 -26.45 3.52
CA HIS A 289 -13.53 -25.54 4.55
C HIS A 289 -14.59 -24.61 5.12
N ASN A 290 -15.87 -24.88 4.89
CA ASN A 290 -16.98 -24.06 5.35
C ASN A 290 -16.81 -22.57 5.05
N TRP A 291 -16.30 -22.22 3.85
CA TRP A 291 -15.95 -20.83 3.53
C TRP A 291 -17.19 -19.96 3.31
N LYS A 292 -17.40 -18.95 4.18
CA LYS A 292 -18.63 -18.12 4.21
C LYS A 292 -18.35 -16.61 4.16
N THR A 293 -17.09 -16.18 4.18
CA THR A 293 -16.77 -14.75 4.26
C THR A 293 -16.09 -14.24 3.00
N ASP A 294 -16.32 -12.96 2.68
CA ASP A 294 -15.60 -12.15 1.69
C ASP A 294 -14.80 -11.00 2.33
N ASP A 295 -14.74 -10.97 3.67
CA ASP A 295 -13.93 -10.01 4.40
C ASP A 295 -12.43 -10.17 4.09
N PRO A 296 -11.67 -9.08 4.06
CA PRO A 296 -10.20 -9.12 4.09
C PRO A 296 -9.68 -9.76 5.38
N ILE A 297 -8.72 -10.69 5.25
CA ILE A 297 -8.22 -11.49 6.37
C ILE A 297 -6.70 -11.40 6.47
N ILE A 298 -6.19 -11.26 7.68
CA ILE A 298 -4.77 -11.39 8.02
C ILE A 298 -4.59 -12.44 9.13
N ASN A 299 -3.39 -12.98 9.29
CA ASN A 299 -3.10 -13.89 10.39
C ASN A 299 -2.07 -13.31 11.37
N SER A 300 -1.97 -13.91 12.57
CA SER A 300 -1.08 -13.49 13.66
C SER A 300 0.41 -13.84 13.46
N ARG A 301 0.85 -14.21 12.24
CA ARG A 301 2.27 -14.48 11.94
C ARG A 301 3.12 -13.22 12.03
N LYS A 302 4.38 -13.36 12.42
CA LYS A 302 5.37 -12.25 12.35
C LYS A 302 5.61 -11.79 10.91
N LEU A 303 5.69 -12.74 9.99
CA LEU A 303 5.58 -12.47 8.55
C LEU A 303 4.13 -12.68 8.12
N VAL A 304 3.31 -11.68 8.38
CA VAL A 304 1.86 -11.69 8.14
C VAL A 304 1.54 -12.26 6.76
N ASN A 305 0.66 -13.26 6.71
CA ASN A 305 -0.07 -13.61 5.50
C ASN A 305 -1.40 -12.85 5.50
N TYR A 306 -1.79 -12.41 4.33
CA TYR A 306 -3.06 -11.75 4.08
C TYR A 306 -3.78 -12.45 2.94
N PHE A 307 -5.09 -12.63 3.06
CA PHE A 307 -5.85 -13.41 2.10
C PHE A 307 -7.32 -13.01 2.09
N ARG A 308 -7.99 -13.31 1.00
CA ARG A 308 -9.43 -13.13 0.85
C ARG A 308 -9.97 -13.94 -0.32
N MET A 309 -11.28 -14.22 -0.30
CA MET A 309 -12.00 -14.72 -1.47
C MET A 309 -12.36 -13.54 -2.37
N LEU A 310 -12.10 -13.69 -3.67
CA LEU A 310 -12.46 -12.71 -4.69
C LEU A 310 -13.87 -12.95 -5.21
N PRO A 311 -14.53 -11.96 -5.88
CA PRO A 311 -15.91 -12.11 -6.36
C PRO A 311 -16.11 -13.28 -7.32
N ASP A 312 -15.08 -13.67 -8.05
CA ASP A 312 -15.07 -14.79 -9.00
C ASP A 312 -14.66 -16.14 -8.36
N LYS A 313 -14.66 -16.21 -7.02
CA LYS A 313 -14.27 -17.38 -6.22
C LYS A 313 -12.79 -17.77 -6.33
N ARG A 314 -11.92 -16.92 -6.81
CA ARG A 314 -10.47 -17.11 -6.67
C ARG A 314 -10.03 -16.80 -5.23
N PHE A 315 -9.14 -17.62 -4.70
CA PHE A 315 -8.54 -17.36 -3.41
C PHE A 315 -7.21 -16.61 -3.61
N LEU A 316 -7.14 -15.39 -3.09
CA LEU A 316 -5.94 -14.57 -3.06
C LEU A 316 -5.18 -14.81 -1.77
N PHE A 317 -3.89 -15.17 -1.85
CA PHE A 317 -3.02 -15.39 -0.71
C PHE A 317 -1.69 -14.68 -0.88
N GLY A 318 -1.36 -13.77 0.04
CA GLY A 318 -0.16 -12.97 -0.01
C GLY A 318 0.69 -13.03 1.25
N GLY A 319 1.95 -12.60 1.13
CA GLY A 319 2.86 -12.51 2.26
C GLY A 319 4.19 -11.87 1.92
N ARG A 320 4.89 -11.42 2.95
CA ARG A 320 6.23 -10.83 2.86
C ARG A 320 7.27 -11.95 2.94
N GLY A 321 8.42 -11.76 2.32
CA GLY A 321 9.48 -12.75 2.54
C GLY A 321 10.56 -12.88 1.47
N SER A 322 10.55 -12.09 0.41
CA SER A 322 11.66 -12.02 -0.54
C SER A 322 12.48 -10.75 -0.34
N SER A 323 13.78 -10.85 -0.55
CA SER A 323 14.73 -9.73 -0.53
C SER A 323 15.72 -9.77 -1.68
N ALA A 324 15.59 -10.76 -2.59
CA ALA A 324 16.50 -10.91 -3.71
C ALA A 324 16.17 -9.94 -4.87
N GLY A 325 14.88 -9.75 -5.17
CA GLY A 325 14.43 -8.88 -6.26
C GLY A 325 14.80 -9.39 -7.65
N ASP A 326 15.00 -10.69 -7.78
CA ASP A 326 15.21 -11.38 -9.04
C ASP A 326 14.17 -12.50 -9.21
N MET A 327 14.06 -13.08 -10.41
CA MET A 327 13.08 -14.11 -10.73
C MET A 327 13.26 -15.39 -9.91
N ASN A 328 14.49 -15.75 -9.51
CA ASN A 328 14.74 -16.92 -8.67
C ASN A 328 14.22 -16.70 -7.25
N GLY A 329 14.45 -15.52 -6.68
CA GLY A 329 13.91 -15.13 -5.38
C GLY A 329 12.39 -15.05 -5.39
N ALA A 330 11.78 -14.51 -6.44
CA ALA A 330 10.35 -14.48 -6.63
C ALA A 330 9.76 -15.90 -6.67
N ARG A 331 10.29 -16.78 -7.52
CA ARG A 331 9.84 -18.19 -7.63
C ARG A 331 9.89 -18.92 -6.30
N LYS A 332 11.01 -18.82 -5.56
CA LYS A 332 11.15 -19.44 -4.23
C LYS A 332 10.08 -18.92 -3.25
N ASN A 333 9.73 -17.64 -3.33
CA ASN A 333 8.72 -17.06 -2.44
C ASN A 333 7.30 -17.51 -2.82
N TYR A 334 6.98 -17.62 -4.11
CA TYR A 334 5.70 -18.18 -4.56
C TYR A 334 5.51 -19.62 -4.11
N MET A 335 6.54 -20.47 -4.27
CA MET A 335 6.51 -21.85 -3.78
C MET A 335 6.33 -21.93 -2.25
N TYR A 336 6.95 -21.00 -1.51
CA TYR A 336 6.79 -20.92 -0.07
C TYR A 336 5.36 -20.54 0.32
N LEU A 337 4.74 -19.54 -0.34
CA LEU A 337 3.35 -19.15 -0.11
C LEU A 337 2.38 -20.29 -0.44
N GLU A 338 2.57 -20.95 -1.57
CA GLU A 338 1.76 -22.10 -1.99
C GLU A 338 1.86 -23.26 -0.97
N LYS A 339 3.06 -23.56 -0.47
CA LYS A 339 3.26 -24.57 0.58
C LYS A 339 2.52 -24.21 1.88
N ILE A 340 2.57 -22.94 2.31
CA ILE A 340 1.85 -22.47 3.50
C ILE A 340 0.35 -22.56 3.29
N MET A 341 -0.16 -22.07 2.16
CA MET A 341 -1.58 -22.11 1.82
C MET A 341 -2.12 -23.54 1.88
N LYS A 342 -1.45 -24.50 1.20
CA LYS A 342 -1.83 -25.91 1.18
C LYS A 342 -1.71 -26.60 2.55
N LYS A 343 -0.88 -26.09 3.45
CA LYS A 343 -0.81 -26.57 4.83
C LYS A 343 -1.98 -26.06 5.66
N ILE A 344 -2.38 -24.81 5.50
CA ILE A 344 -3.50 -24.20 6.23
C ILE A 344 -4.83 -24.78 5.76
N TRP A 345 -4.98 -25.01 4.45
CA TRP A 345 -6.18 -25.57 3.81
C TRP A 345 -5.83 -26.87 3.06
N PRO A 346 -5.70 -28.02 3.76
CA PRO A 346 -5.20 -29.26 3.18
C PRO A 346 -6.11 -29.86 2.09
N HIS A 347 -7.42 -29.59 2.10
CA HIS A 347 -8.31 -30.00 1.02
C HIS A 347 -8.02 -29.28 -0.30
N TRP A 348 -7.36 -28.12 -0.27
CA TRP A 348 -6.93 -27.39 -1.47
C TRP A 348 -5.53 -27.78 -1.97
N LYS A 349 -4.95 -28.92 -1.51
CA LYS A 349 -3.61 -29.38 -1.92
C LYS A 349 -3.43 -29.51 -3.44
N ASN A 350 -4.51 -29.85 -4.18
CA ASN A 350 -4.52 -30.04 -5.63
C ASN A 350 -5.09 -28.82 -6.39
N VAL A 351 -5.43 -27.72 -5.71
CA VAL A 351 -5.91 -26.50 -6.36
C VAL A 351 -4.74 -25.84 -7.08
N GLU A 352 -4.96 -25.50 -8.34
CA GLU A 352 -3.98 -24.84 -9.21
C GLU A 352 -3.83 -23.36 -8.83
N ILE A 353 -2.57 -22.88 -8.83
CA ILE A 353 -2.24 -21.46 -8.72
C ILE A 353 -2.12 -20.88 -10.12
N GLU A 354 -3.06 -20.01 -10.48
CA GLU A 354 -3.17 -19.44 -11.83
C GLU A 354 -2.30 -18.20 -12.02
N TYR A 355 -2.28 -17.27 -11.04
CA TYR A 355 -1.46 -16.05 -11.11
C TYR A 355 -0.49 -15.95 -9.95
N LYS A 356 0.69 -15.36 -10.22
CA LYS A 356 1.76 -15.15 -9.23
C LYS A 356 2.48 -13.85 -9.53
N TRP A 357 2.43 -12.89 -8.62
CA TRP A 357 3.11 -11.60 -8.81
C TRP A 357 3.68 -11.04 -7.53
N HIS A 358 4.41 -9.94 -7.64
CA HIS A 358 5.03 -9.29 -6.50
C HIS A 358 5.09 -7.76 -6.68
N GLY A 359 5.31 -7.06 -5.56
CA GLY A 359 5.43 -5.61 -5.52
C GLY A 359 6.16 -5.13 -4.28
N PHE A 360 6.38 -3.82 -4.19
CA PHE A 360 7.02 -3.22 -3.04
C PHE A 360 6.00 -2.78 -1.98
N VAL A 361 6.33 -3.08 -0.73
CA VAL A 361 5.81 -2.42 0.47
C VAL A 361 6.90 -1.50 0.99
N CYS A 362 6.63 -0.22 1.17
CA CYS A 362 7.62 0.77 1.58
C CYS A 362 7.58 1.04 3.08
N PHE A 363 8.74 0.97 3.70
CA PHE A 363 8.94 1.30 5.11
C PHE A 363 9.78 2.58 5.27
N THR A 364 9.53 3.32 6.33
CA THR A 364 10.36 4.42 6.82
C THR A 364 11.10 3.98 8.09
N SER A 365 12.17 4.68 8.47
CA SER A 365 12.92 4.36 9.69
C SER A 365 12.10 4.60 10.97
N ARG A 366 11.19 5.58 10.96
CA ARG A 366 10.31 5.88 12.09
C ARG A 366 9.07 5.00 12.19
N LEU A 367 8.85 4.10 11.20
CA LEU A 367 7.73 3.16 11.10
C LEU A 367 6.34 3.81 11.04
N THR A 368 6.28 5.09 10.66
CA THR A 368 5.06 5.84 10.34
C THR A 368 5.20 6.53 8.98
N PRO A 369 4.11 6.85 8.27
CA PRO A 369 4.19 7.57 6.99
C PRO A 369 4.98 8.88 7.07
N SER A 370 5.54 9.29 5.95
CA SER A 370 6.23 10.57 5.79
C SER A 370 5.48 11.44 4.79
N ILE A 371 4.94 12.57 5.26
CA ILE A 371 4.09 13.47 4.49
C ILE A 371 4.50 14.91 4.76
N GLY A 372 4.69 15.72 3.73
CA GLY A 372 4.98 17.14 3.92
C GLY A 372 5.77 17.79 2.81
N ARG A 373 6.44 18.89 3.17
CA ARG A 373 7.39 19.65 2.35
C ARG A 373 8.82 19.41 2.84
N LEU A 374 9.82 19.58 1.98
CA LEU A 374 11.21 19.61 2.41
C LEU A 374 11.52 20.95 3.10
N ASP A 375 12.15 20.91 4.27
CA ASP A 375 12.51 22.11 5.04
C ASP A 375 13.47 23.05 4.29
N ASN A 376 14.40 22.47 3.52
CA ASN A 376 15.36 23.22 2.73
C ASN A 376 14.82 23.67 1.36
N ASP A 377 13.66 23.17 0.92
CA ASP A 377 12.98 23.56 -0.30
C ASP A 377 11.48 23.29 -0.21
N PRO A 378 10.66 24.23 0.30
CA PRO A 378 9.23 24.05 0.48
C PRO A 378 8.44 23.86 -0.82
N SER A 379 9.04 24.09 -2.00
CA SER A 379 8.43 23.79 -3.29
C SER A 379 8.45 22.31 -3.65
N ILE A 380 9.12 21.48 -2.83
CA ILE A 380 9.19 20.02 -2.98
C ILE A 380 8.35 19.36 -1.89
N LEU A 381 7.31 18.64 -2.31
CA LEU A 381 6.44 17.89 -1.43
C LEU A 381 6.65 16.38 -1.59
N PHE A 382 6.24 15.62 -0.60
CA PHE A 382 6.38 14.16 -0.63
C PHE A 382 5.29 13.44 0.19
N GLY A 383 5.00 12.19 -0.23
CA GLY A 383 4.17 11.25 0.52
C GLY A 383 4.63 9.82 0.26
N PHE A 384 5.09 9.10 1.31
CA PHE A 384 5.57 7.72 1.19
C PHE A 384 5.61 6.97 2.53
N GLY A 385 5.82 5.63 2.48
CA GLY A 385 6.05 4.82 3.66
C GLY A 385 4.77 4.36 4.36
N TYR A 386 3.90 3.61 3.65
CA TYR A 386 2.60 3.17 4.16
C TYR A 386 2.60 1.80 4.85
N HIS A 387 3.76 1.16 5.01
CA HIS A 387 4.04 -0.05 5.81
C HIS A 387 3.15 -1.28 5.50
N GLY A 388 2.53 -1.32 4.32
CA GLY A 388 1.67 -2.42 3.86
C GLY A 388 0.20 -2.08 3.81
N ASN A 389 -0.23 -0.99 4.43
CA ASN A 389 -1.61 -0.50 4.39
C ASN A 389 -1.72 0.74 3.49
N GLY A 390 -1.55 0.53 2.19
CA GLY A 390 -1.38 1.62 1.24
C GLY A 390 -2.65 2.10 0.53
N VAL A 391 -3.75 1.35 0.52
CA VAL A 391 -4.94 1.74 -0.27
C VAL A 391 -5.54 3.05 0.25
N ASN A 392 -6.01 3.05 1.47
CA ASN A 392 -6.60 4.23 2.12
C ASN A 392 -5.54 5.26 2.53
N THR A 393 -4.44 4.83 3.18
CA THR A 393 -3.43 5.76 3.69
C THR A 393 -2.78 6.56 2.57
N SER A 394 -2.50 5.98 1.39
CA SER A 394 -1.92 6.72 0.28
C SER A 394 -2.93 7.65 -0.42
N THR A 395 -4.20 7.24 -0.49
CA THR A 395 -5.28 8.09 -1.00
C THR A 395 -5.47 9.31 -0.08
N TRP A 396 -5.53 9.09 1.23
CA TRP A 396 -5.59 10.17 2.23
C TRP A 396 -4.34 11.05 2.21
N THR A 397 -3.15 10.46 2.05
CA THR A 397 -1.91 11.25 1.88
C THR A 397 -2.01 12.19 0.69
N GLY A 398 -2.55 11.74 -0.44
CA GLY A 398 -2.77 12.60 -1.59
C GLY A 398 -3.74 13.75 -1.29
N TYR A 399 -4.81 13.49 -0.55
CA TYR A 399 -5.72 14.52 -0.08
C TYR A 399 -5.03 15.54 0.84
N GLN A 400 -4.20 15.08 1.79
CA GLN A 400 -3.45 15.96 2.68
C GLN A 400 -2.39 16.79 1.92
N LEU A 401 -1.72 16.22 0.92
CA LEU A 401 -0.79 16.97 0.07
C LEU A 401 -1.52 18.07 -0.72
N ALA A 402 -2.73 17.80 -1.21
CA ALA A 402 -3.55 18.80 -1.86
C ALA A 402 -3.95 19.93 -0.87
N LYS A 403 -4.29 19.60 0.39
CA LYS A 403 -4.53 20.61 1.45
C LYS A 403 -3.28 21.45 1.73
N ILE A 404 -2.11 20.79 1.88
CA ILE A 404 -0.83 21.49 2.10
C ILE A 404 -0.56 22.51 0.97
N ILE A 405 -0.88 22.17 -0.27
CA ILE A 405 -0.65 23.04 -1.42
C ILE A 405 -1.71 24.16 -1.47
N GLY A 406 -2.97 23.84 -1.20
CA GLY A 406 -4.10 24.75 -1.38
C GLY A 406 -4.41 25.65 -0.18
N GLU A 407 -4.06 25.23 1.05
CA GLU A 407 -4.47 25.91 2.28
C GLU A 407 -3.31 26.40 3.16
N CYS A 408 -2.12 25.75 3.05
CA CYS A 408 -1.02 26.05 3.96
C CYS A 408 0.03 26.97 3.31
N ASP A 409 0.51 27.92 4.10
CA ASP A 409 1.58 28.84 3.75
C ASP A 409 2.91 28.49 4.48
N LYS A 410 3.86 29.42 4.47
CA LYS A 410 5.15 29.25 5.16
C LYS A 410 5.02 29.26 6.69
N SER A 411 3.98 29.89 7.24
CA SER A 411 3.75 30.01 8.69
C SER A 411 3.00 28.80 9.25
N ASN A 412 2.09 28.22 8.48
CA ASN A 412 1.36 27.00 8.80
C ASN A 412 1.62 25.93 7.74
N GLN A 413 2.62 25.07 8.00
CA GLN A 413 3.10 24.08 7.02
C GLN A 413 2.21 22.85 6.87
N TYR A 414 1.32 22.58 7.84
CA TYR A 414 0.49 21.36 7.89
C TYR A 414 -0.94 21.69 8.28
N PRO A 415 -1.92 20.99 7.68
CA PRO A 415 -3.32 21.09 8.12
C PRO A 415 -3.47 20.69 9.61
N ASP A 416 -4.37 21.35 10.32
CA ASP A 416 -4.60 21.11 11.76
C ASP A 416 -5.06 19.69 12.06
N ASP A 417 -5.79 19.05 11.14
CA ASP A 417 -6.26 17.67 11.25
C ASP A 417 -5.18 16.62 10.99
N MET A 418 -4.00 17.00 10.51
CA MET A 418 -2.91 16.06 10.26
C MET A 418 -2.18 15.67 11.57
N PRO A 419 -2.07 14.38 11.93
CA PRO A 419 -1.31 13.94 13.11
C PRO A 419 0.18 14.26 13.01
N ASN A 420 0.81 14.60 14.15
CA ASN A 420 2.24 14.92 14.18
C ASN A 420 3.11 13.73 13.78
N MET A 421 2.69 12.50 14.11
CA MET A 421 3.43 11.28 13.83
C MET A 421 3.68 11.00 12.34
N VAL A 422 2.96 11.67 11.44
CA VAL A 422 3.15 11.51 9.98
C VAL A 422 3.81 12.72 9.32
N ARG A 423 3.92 13.86 10.02
CA ARG A 423 4.47 15.12 9.48
C ARG A 423 5.96 15.01 9.20
N GLY A 424 6.39 15.65 8.13
CA GLY A 424 7.79 15.77 7.74
C GLY A 424 8.43 14.50 7.21
N ILE A 425 9.67 14.61 6.81
CA ILE A 425 10.43 13.51 6.24
C ILE A 425 11.04 12.64 7.35
N SER A 426 10.93 11.31 7.24
CA SER A 426 11.53 10.38 8.18
C SER A 426 13.06 10.51 8.18
N GLU A 427 13.71 10.11 9.27
CA GLU A 427 15.16 10.02 9.36
C GLU A 427 15.73 9.01 8.36
N LYS A 428 17.02 9.12 8.06
CA LYS A 428 17.71 8.13 7.23
C LYS A 428 17.84 6.81 7.98
N PHE A 429 17.69 5.71 7.26
CA PHE A 429 18.04 4.40 7.81
C PHE A 429 19.52 4.38 8.20
N PRO A 430 19.86 3.86 9.38
CA PRO A 430 21.25 3.69 9.78
C PRO A 430 21.96 2.74 8.82
N LEU A 431 23.27 2.92 8.65
CA LEU A 431 24.09 2.08 7.76
C LEU A 431 23.44 1.92 6.38
N SER A 432 23.15 3.03 5.74
CA SER A 432 22.35 3.14 4.49
C SER A 432 22.69 2.11 3.40
N SER A 433 23.98 1.82 3.21
CA SER A 433 24.46 0.83 2.23
C SER A 433 24.16 -0.62 2.62
N LEU A 434 23.92 -0.88 3.90
CA LEU A 434 23.64 -2.21 4.44
C LEU A 434 22.16 -2.50 4.69
N ARG A 435 21.25 -1.52 4.43
CA ARG A 435 19.81 -1.65 4.73
C ARG A 435 19.15 -2.89 4.13
N ARG A 436 19.61 -3.39 2.98
CA ARG A 436 19.14 -4.64 2.39
C ARG A 436 19.62 -5.87 3.17
N TYR A 437 20.84 -5.86 3.70
CA TYR A 437 21.41 -7.01 4.42
C TYR A 437 20.74 -7.21 5.78
N TYR A 438 20.50 -6.15 6.55
CA TYR A 438 19.77 -6.30 7.80
C TYR A 438 18.29 -6.64 7.58
N LEU A 439 17.68 -6.19 6.47
CA LEU A 439 16.35 -6.66 6.08
C LEU A 439 16.35 -8.17 5.82
N GLN A 440 17.35 -8.70 5.10
CA GLN A 440 17.49 -10.14 4.86
C GLN A 440 17.62 -10.91 6.16
N PHE A 441 18.43 -10.42 7.08
CA PHE A 441 18.59 -11.02 8.41
C PHE A 441 17.27 -11.03 9.19
N MET A 442 16.55 -9.93 9.23
CA MET A 442 15.25 -9.82 9.90
C MET A 442 14.21 -10.81 9.32
N ILE A 443 14.13 -10.92 8.00
CA ILE A 443 13.22 -11.88 7.34
C ILE A 443 13.56 -13.32 7.74
N ARG A 444 14.85 -13.68 7.77
CA ARG A 444 15.29 -15.04 8.18
C ARG A 444 14.94 -15.32 9.63
N MET A 445 15.18 -14.36 10.51
CA MET A 445 14.88 -14.47 11.93
C MET A 445 13.37 -14.65 12.18
N TYR A 446 12.51 -13.87 11.50
CA TYR A 446 11.06 -14.00 11.63
C TYR A 446 10.54 -15.31 11.08
N ARG A 447 11.07 -15.82 9.96
CA ARG A 447 10.75 -17.18 9.45
C ARG A 447 11.09 -18.27 10.45
N LEU A 448 12.25 -18.17 11.09
CA LEU A 448 12.66 -19.12 12.13
C LEU A 448 11.71 -19.07 13.33
N ARG A 449 11.36 -17.89 13.81
CA ARG A 449 10.38 -17.71 14.91
C ARG A 449 9.03 -18.31 14.55
N ASP A 450 8.47 -17.96 13.38
CA ASP A 450 7.20 -18.51 12.91
C ASP A 450 7.22 -20.05 12.81
N SER A 451 8.38 -20.67 12.49
CA SER A 451 8.52 -22.12 12.43
C SER A 451 8.64 -22.78 13.82
N LEU A 452 9.34 -22.16 14.75
CA LEU A 452 9.50 -22.68 16.13
C LEU A 452 8.18 -22.61 16.92
N GLU A 453 7.43 -21.53 16.80
CA GLU A 453 6.10 -21.39 17.43
C GLU A 453 5.08 -22.43 16.92
N MET A 454 5.32 -23.02 15.74
CA MET A 454 4.51 -24.14 15.22
C MET A 454 4.94 -25.51 15.72
N SER A 455 6.16 -25.65 16.18
CA SER A 455 6.70 -26.94 16.67
C SER A 455 6.39 -27.17 18.16
N SER A 456 5.91 -26.15 18.85
CA SER A 456 5.57 -26.18 20.28
C SER A 456 4.06 -26.42 20.55
N LYS A 457 3.34 -26.92 19.53
CA LYS A 457 1.93 -27.36 19.59
C LYS A 457 1.84 -28.90 19.64
#